data_3dc9089c85a5949b14e47f5607f7ea76
#
_entry.id   3dc9089c85a5949b14e47f5607f7ea76
#
_cell.length_a   1.000
_cell.length_b   1.000
_cell.length_c   1.000
_cell.angle_alpha   90.00
_cell.angle_beta   90.00
_cell.angle_gamma   90.00
#
_symmetry.space_group_name_H-M   'P 1'
#
loop_
_entity.id
_entity.type
_entity.pdbx_description
1 polymer ?
#
loop_
_entity_poly.entity_id
_entity_poly.type
_entity_poly.pdbx_seq_one_letter_code
_entity_poly.pdbx_strand_id
1 'polypeptide(L)'
;MNKVSSFQVPSIDTLLQVSPEQIVPNPQQPRKHFDEKSLNELAQSIRANGVLQPLVVRRHPEFPNKYELVAGERRWRALKKIDVAQVPVVLRNVSDNEILEVSLLENIQRENLTVIEEAQSYHDLLQIHGYTQEELAKKLGRDRSTIANMLRLLQLPSALKNDLETGRITSGHARSILSLPNEGLQLEMRQSILRNSWSVRETESQVRMKLDYLSKFSQKDGIKNSDKNASSSDQKIQLQHLEEQLQRCLGTNVEIKFKNGKGQIKIDYYSLDEFERLYELLKSS
;
A
#
# COMPACT_ATOMS: atom_id res chain seq x y z
N MET A 1 -32.79 -17.61 25.06
CA MET A 1 -31.73 -17.08 25.95
C MET A 1 -31.30 -15.73 25.42
N ASN A 2 -31.83 -14.69 26.07
CA ASN A 2 -31.62 -13.27 25.68
C ASN A 2 -30.18 -12.85 25.99
N LYS A 3 -29.40 -12.46 24.97
CA LYS A 3 -28.15 -11.70 25.15
C LYS A 3 -28.58 -10.29 25.59
N VAL A 4 -28.40 -10.02 26.87
CA VAL A 4 -28.47 -8.69 27.42
C VAL A 4 -27.33 -7.87 26.81
N SER A 5 -27.73 -6.88 26.03
CA SER A 5 -26.82 -5.85 25.50
C SER A 5 -26.28 -5.09 26.72
N SER A 6 -25.00 -5.27 27.04
CA SER A 6 -24.31 -4.48 28.05
C SER A 6 -24.21 -3.04 27.53
N PHE A 7 -25.06 -2.17 28.06
CA PHE A 7 -24.88 -0.73 27.98
C PHE A 7 -23.52 -0.40 28.59
N GLN A 8 -22.54 -0.06 27.75
CA GLN A 8 -21.31 0.55 28.21
C GLN A 8 -21.67 1.93 28.76
N VAL A 9 -21.57 2.05 30.08
CA VAL A 9 -21.63 3.34 30.77
C VAL A 9 -20.48 4.19 30.18
N PRO A 10 -20.74 5.41 29.66
CA PRO A 10 -19.67 6.27 29.16
C PRO A 10 -18.70 6.51 30.32
N SER A 11 -17.42 6.21 30.10
CA SER A 11 -16.35 6.46 31.05
C SER A 11 -16.33 7.96 31.35
N ILE A 12 -16.63 8.34 32.61
CA ILE A 12 -16.60 9.75 33.03
C ILE A 12 -15.15 10.18 32.98
N ASP A 13 -14.82 11.04 32.01
CA ASP A 13 -13.51 11.67 31.88
C ASP A 13 -13.27 12.54 33.14
N THR A 14 -12.31 12.17 33.96
CA THR A 14 -12.03 12.90 35.20
C THR A 14 -10.85 13.85 34.96
N LEU A 15 -11.07 15.15 35.18
CA LEU A 15 -10.01 16.15 35.13
C LEU A 15 -9.23 16.13 36.45
N LEU A 16 -7.90 15.94 36.36
CA LEU A 16 -6.99 15.89 37.51
C LEU A 16 -5.81 16.84 37.27
N GLN A 17 -5.17 17.24 38.39
CA GLN A 17 -3.86 17.92 38.38
C GLN A 17 -2.80 16.91 38.78
N VAL A 18 -1.80 16.69 37.92
CA VAL A 18 -0.77 15.67 38.10
C VAL A 18 0.60 16.25 37.83
N SER A 19 1.64 15.84 38.57
CA SER A 19 3.02 16.23 38.26
C SER A 19 3.46 15.61 36.92
N PRO A 20 4.15 16.37 36.05
CA PRO A 20 4.70 15.84 34.79
C PRO A 20 5.62 14.61 34.99
N GLU A 21 6.25 14.47 36.15
CA GLU A 21 7.12 13.33 36.51
C GLU A 21 6.35 12.03 36.74
N GLN A 22 5.08 12.14 37.12
CA GLN A 22 4.20 10.97 37.28
C GLN A 22 3.69 10.45 35.94
N ILE A 23 3.90 11.19 34.84
CA ILE A 23 3.43 10.82 33.51
C ILE A 23 4.57 10.15 32.75
N VAL A 24 4.34 8.91 32.33
CA VAL A 24 5.25 8.09 31.53
C VAL A 24 4.78 8.10 30.08
N PRO A 25 5.69 8.32 29.10
CA PRO A 25 5.30 8.23 27.70
C PRO A 25 4.98 6.78 27.33
N ASN A 26 4.04 6.60 26.40
CA ASN A 26 3.74 5.27 25.86
C ASN A 26 4.90 4.81 24.94
N PRO A 27 5.52 3.63 25.21
CA PRO A 27 6.62 3.08 24.38
C PRO A 27 6.22 2.83 22.91
N GLN A 28 4.95 2.61 22.65
CA GLN A 28 4.41 2.33 21.32
C GLN A 28 4.06 3.57 20.50
N GLN A 29 4.40 4.78 20.98
CA GLN A 29 4.13 6.02 20.24
C GLN A 29 4.89 6.07 18.91
N PRO A 30 4.21 6.28 17.78
CA PRO A 30 4.83 6.21 16.45
C PRO A 30 5.76 7.39 16.15
N ARG A 31 5.63 8.51 16.88
CA ARG A 31 6.41 9.72 16.63
C ARG A 31 7.74 9.70 17.39
N LYS A 32 8.86 9.44 16.68
CA LYS A 32 10.20 9.43 17.25
C LYS A 32 10.98 10.75 17.07
N HIS A 33 10.66 11.54 16.05
CA HIS A 33 11.36 12.80 15.74
C HIS A 33 10.53 14.01 16.12
N PHE A 34 11.10 14.87 16.92
CA PHE A 34 10.51 16.14 17.36
C PHE A 34 11.50 17.25 17.07
N ASP A 35 11.03 18.24 16.30
CA ASP A 35 11.81 19.44 16.05
C ASP A 35 11.93 20.26 17.34
N GLU A 36 13.17 20.51 17.76
CA GLU A 36 13.46 21.22 19.00
C GLU A 36 12.98 22.68 18.99
N LYS A 37 13.04 23.34 17.83
CA LYS A 37 12.60 24.73 17.70
C LYS A 37 11.10 24.85 17.98
N SER A 38 10.31 23.99 17.33
CA SER A 38 8.85 23.97 17.53
C SER A 38 8.43 23.52 18.94
N LEU A 39 9.25 22.71 19.63
CA LEU A 39 9.04 22.38 21.05
C LEU A 39 9.30 23.56 21.98
N ASN A 40 10.34 24.35 21.70
CA ASN A 40 10.66 25.57 22.50
C ASN A 40 9.60 26.66 22.32
N GLU A 41 9.10 26.86 21.10
CA GLU A 41 7.98 27.76 20.83
C GLU A 41 6.72 27.36 21.59
N LEU A 42 6.38 26.07 21.60
CA LEU A 42 5.27 25.52 22.37
C LEU A 42 5.48 25.69 23.88
N ALA A 43 6.70 25.48 24.39
CA ALA A 43 7.03 25.67 25.79
C ALA A 43 6.86 27.15 26.23
N GLN A 44 7.27 28.10 25.38
CA GLN A 44 7.05 29.53 25.62
C GLN A 44 5.57 29.89 25.62
N SER A 45 4.80 29.35 24.69
CA SER A 45 3.34 29.55 24.63
C SER A 45 2.64 29.01 25.88
N ILE A 46 3.02 27.81 26.34
CA ILE A 46 2.47 27.20 27.56
C ILE A 46 2.86 28.03 28.80
N ARG A 47 4.06 28.58 28.85
CA ARG A 47 4.49 29.46 29.97
C ARG A 47 3.68 30.74 30.02
N ALA A 48 3.31 31.31 28.87
CA ALA A 48 2.57 32.57 28.80
C ALA A 48 1.05 32.39 29.05
N ASN A 49 0.45 31.33 28.50
CA ASN A 49 -1.00 31.15 28.44
C ASN A 49 -1.52 29.99 29.27
N GLY A 50 -0.63 29.23 29.91
CA GLY A 50 -1.01 27.97 30.57
C GLY A 50 -1.29 26.83 29.57
N VAL A 51 -1.74 25.70 30.12
CA VAL A 51 -2.12 24.51 29.34
C VAL A 51 -3.60 24.66 28.93
N LEU A 52 -3.84 25.18 27.73
CA LEU A 52 -5.21 25.35 27.21
C LEU A 52 -5.94 24.03 26.95
N GLN A 53 -5.21 23.00 26.54
CA GLN A 53 -5.76 21.67 26.32
C GLN A 53 -5.09 20.68 27.26
N PRO A 54 -5.82 19.97 28.13
CA PRO A 54 -5.26 19.00 29.05
C PRO A 54 -4.60 17.83 28.30
N LEU A 55 -3.65 17.17 28.95
CA LEU A 55 -3.10 15.90 28.47
C LEU A 55 -4.13 14.80 28.68
N VAL A 56 -4.15 13.80 27.82
CA VAL A 56 -4.97 12.59 28.04
C VAL A 56 -4.07 11.49 28.58
N VAL A 57 -4.42 10.97 29.75
CA VAL A 57 -3.66 9.94 30.44
C VAL A 57 -4.57 8.79 30.89
N ARG A 58 -3.99 7.62 31.10
CA ARG A 58 -4.63 6.52 31.83
C ARG A 58 -3.81 6.14 33.06
N ARG A 59 -4.35 5.35 33.95
CA ARG A 59 -3.55 4.75 35.05
C ARG A 59 -2.54 3.79 34.46
N HIS A 60 -1.28 3.84 34.93
CA HIS A 60 -0.26 2.92 34.48
C HIS A 60 -0.60 1.50 34.97
N PRO A 61 -0.55 0.46 34.12
CA PRO A 61 -0.94 -0.89 34.49
C PRO A 61 -0.09 -1.50 35.61
N GLU A 62 1.21 -1.18 35.63
CA GLU A 62 2.18 -1.77 36.58
C GLU A 62 2.49 -0.84 37.77
N PHE A 63 2.38 0.48 37.62
CA PHE A 63 2.77 1.45 38.65
C PHE A 63 1.54 2.26 39.14
N PRO A 64 0.99 1.95 40.35
CA PRO A 64 -0.25 2.55 40.83
C PRO A 64 -0.25 4.10 40.95
N ASN A 65 0.94 4.70 41.14
CA ASN A 65 1.11 6.15 41.31
C ASN A 65 1.59 6.85 40.04
N LYS A 66 1.60 6.16 38.90
CA LYS A 66 1.98 6.73 37.61
C LYS A 66 0.81 6.71 36.63
N TYR A 67 0.91 7.59 35.67
CA TYR A 67 -0.02 7.69 34.57
C TYR A 67 0.72 7.45 33.25
N GLU A 68 0.10 6.75 32.34
CA GLU A 68 0.63 6.56 30.99
C GLU A 68 -0.03 7.56 30.04
N LEU A 69 0.79 8.22 29.24
CA LEU A 69 0.32 9.22 28.29
C LEU A 69 -0.38 8.57 27.10
N VAL A 70 -1.67 8.89 26.91
CA VAL A 70 -2.48 8.46 25.77
C VAL A 70 -2.34 9.43 24.60
N ALA A 71 -2.49 10.74 24.89
CA ALA A 71 -2.35 11.79 23.87
C ALA A 71 -1.73 13.06 24.44
N GLY A 72 -0.98 13.81 23.61
CA GLY A 72 -0.37 15.07 23.97
C GLY A 72 1.15 15.04 24.19
N GLU A 73 1.90 14.12 23.57
CA GLU A 73 3.34 13.92 23.72
C GLU A 73 4.15 15.23 23.57
N ARG A 74 3.84 16.06 22.57
CA ARG A 74 4.53 17.36 22.38
C ARG A 74 4.32 18.29 23.54
N ARG A 75 3.08 18.35 24.09
CA ARG A 75 2.74 19.18 25.24
C ARG A 75 3.46 18.68 26.50
N TRP A 76 3.46 17.38 26.74
CA TRP A 76 4.16 16.78 27.87
C TRP A 76 5.67 17.06 27.84
N ARG A 77 6.33 16.94 26.67
CA ARG A 77 7.75 17.28 26.50
C ARG A 77 8.03 18.77 26.71
N ALA A 78 7.15 19.63 26.20
CA ALA A 78 7.26 21.08 26.41
C ALA A 78 7.10 21.43 27.90
N LEU A 79 6.16 20.79 28.59
CA LEU A 79 5.93 20.96 30.03
C LEU A 79 7.12 20.52 30.88
N LYS A 80 7.78 19.43 30.51
CA LYS A 80 9.02 19.00 31.19
C LYS A 80 10.17 20.02 31.03
N LYS A 81 10.24 20.73 29.87
CA LYS A 81 11.26 21.76 29.65
C LYS A 81 11.05 23.01 30.50
N ILE A 82 9.83 23.32 30.92
CA ILE A 82 9.51 24.55 31.68
C ILE A 82 9.29 24.29 33.18
N ASP A 83 9.52 23.07 33.65
CA ASP A 83 9.51 22.65 35.06
C ASP A 83 8.23 23.07 35.82
N VAL A 84 7.08 22.71 35.28
CA VAL A 84 5.77 23.02 35.87
C VAL A 84 5.44 21.98 36.94
N ALA A 85 5.01 22.43 38.11
CA ALA A 85 4.72 21.58 39.27
C ALA A 85 3.51 20.63 39.01
N GLN A 86 2.45 21.14 38.38
CA GLN A 86 1.24 20.38 38.09
C GLN A 86 0.68 20.73 36.73
N VAL A 87 0.11 19.75 36.06
CA VAL A 87 -0.50 19.91 34.73
C VAL A 87 -1.91 19.32 34.72
N PRO A 88 -2.86 19.96 34.03
CA PRO A 88 -4.19 19.40 33.90
C PRO A 88 -4.17 18.18 32.96
N VAL A 89 -4.72 17.07 33.44
CA VAL A 89 -4.84 15.84 32.70
C VAL A 89 -6.30 15.33 32.74
N VAL A 90 -6.73 14.74 31.65
CA VAL A 90 -7.98 13.99 31.59
C VAL A 90 -7.65 12.50 31.76
N LEU A 91 -8.09 11.95 32.87
CA LEU A 91 -7.97 10.52 33.13
C LEU A 91 -9.03 9.76 32.38
N ARG A 92 -8.60 8.90 31.46
CA ARG A 92 -9.48 7.95 30.76
C ARG A 92 -9.19 6.53 31.17
N ASN A 93 -10.26 5.77 31.38
CA ASN A 93 -10.13 4.34 31.63
C ASN A 93 -10.18 3.60 30.28
N VAL A 94 -9.04 3.59 29.58
CA VAL A 94 -8.90 3.01 28.23
C VAL A 94 -7.97 1.80 28.26
N SER A 95 -8.35 0.76 27.56
CA SER A 95 -7.51 -0.43 27.36
C SER A 95 -6.33 -0.14 26.42
N ASP A 96 -5.32 -1.02 26.42
CA ASP A 96 -4.18 -0.91 25.50
C ASP A 96 -4.62 -0.83 24.03
N ASN A 97 -5.62 -1.61 23.65
CA ASN A 97 -6.18 -1.62 22.30
C ASN A 97 -6.82 -0.27 21.94
N GLU A 98 -7.60 0.33 22.85
CA GLU A 98 -8.21 1.63 22.62
C GLU A 98 -7.19 2.76 22.50
N ILE A 99 -6.08 2.69 23.26
CA ILE A 99 -4.98 3.66 23.14
C ILE A 99 -4.34 3.55 21.77
N LEU A 100 -4.05 2.34 21.34
CA LEU A 100 -3.44 2.09 20.04
C LEU A 100 -4.37 2.56 18.91
N GLU A 101 -5.67 2.33 19.04
CA GLU A 101 -6.68 2.83 18.11
C GLU A 101 -6.65 4.36 18.02
N VAL A 102 -6.72 5.05 19.15
CA VAL A 102 -6.70 6.53 19.19
C VAL A 102 -5.40 7.07 18.57
N SER A 103 -4.27 6.44 18.88
CA SER A 103 -2.96 6.82 18.34
C SER A 103 -2.89 6.63 16.82
N LEU A 104 -3.43 5.52 16.29
CA LEU A 104 -3.46 5.24 14.87
C LEU A 104 -4.43 6.18 14.14
N LEU A 105 -5.61 6.47 14.73
CA LEU A 105 -6.57 7.42 14.17
C LEU A 105 -6.01 8.85 14.14
N GLU A 106 -5.32 9.30 15.22
CA GLU A 106 -4.62 10.59 15.24
C GLU A 106 -3.55 10.63 14.14
N ASN A 107 -2.78 9.55 13.99
CA ASN A 107 -1.73 9.48 12.96
C ASN A 107 -2.31 9.58 11.55
N ILE A 108 -3.45 8.93 11.27
CA ILE A 108 -4.14 8.99 9.96
C ILE A 108 -4.63 10.41 9.64
N GLN A 109 -4.98 11.21 10.63
CA GLN A 109 -5.44 12.60 10.44
C GLN A 109 -4.29 13.61 10.22
N ARG A 110 -3.03 13.15 10.11
CA ARG A 110 -1.89 14.05 9.86
C ARG A 110 -1.84 14.46 8.40
N GLU A 111 -1.57 15.71 8.15
CA GLU A 111 -1.53 16.33 6.80
C GLU A 111 -0.40 15.81 5.90
N ASN A 112 0.60 15.09 6.44
CA ASN A 112 1.83 14.75 5.72
C ASN A 112 2.10 13.23 5.64
N LEU A 113 1.07 12.39 5.65
CA LEU A 113 1.23 10.95 5.43
C LEU A 113 1.45 10.66 3.95
N THR A 114 2.39 9.79 3.64
CA THR A 114 2.46 9.19 2.32
C THR A 114 1.27 8.23 2.11
N VAL A 115 0.92 7.99 0.85
CA VAL A 115 -0.19 7.09 0.48
C VAL A 115 0.04 5.66 1.02
N ILE A 116 1.30 5.22 1.09
CA ILE A 116 1.67 3.90 1.61
C ILE A 116 1.57 3.85 3.14
N GLU A 117 1.99 4.91 3.84
CA GLU A 117 1.84 5.02 5.30
C GLU A 117 0.37 5.05 5.72
N GLU A 118 -0.48 5.76 4.97
CA GLU A 118 -1.92 5.77 5.20
C GLU A 118 -2.52 4.38 5.00
N ALA A 119 -2.14 3.69 3.92
CA ALA A 119 -2.58 2.31 3.65
C ALA A 119 -2.13 1.33 4.74
N GLN A 120 -0.90 1.48 5.25
CA GLN A 120 -0.37 0.66 6.34
C GLN A 120 -1.15 0.88 7.63
N SER A 121 -1.46 2.14 7.97
CA SER A 121 -2.26 2.48 9.14
C SER A 121 -3.68 1.88 9.06
N TYR A 122 -4.29 1.84 7.88
CA TYR A 122 -5.57 1.14 7.69
C TYR A 122 -5.44 -0.36 7.89
N HIS A 123 -4.38 -0.97 7.37
CA HIS A 123 -4.10 -2.39 7.56
C HIS A 123 -3.96 -2.73 9.06
N ASP A 124 -3.16 -1.94 9.77
CA ASP A 124 -2.89 -2.14 11.20
C ASP A 124 -4.18 -2.02 12.03
N LEU A 125 -5.05 -1.03 11.74
CA LEU A 125 -6.36 -0.90 12.38
C LEU A 125 -7.26 -2.13 12.14
N LEU A 126 -7.28 -2.67 10.93
CA LEU A 126 -8.06 -3.87 10.62
C LEU A 126 -7.54 -5.09 11.38
N GLN A 127 -6.21 -5.27 11.44
CA GLN A 127 -5.58 -6.43 12.09
C GLN A 127 -5.68 -6.38 13.62
N ILE A 128 -5.43 -5.22 14.21
CA ILE A 128 -5.35 -5.07 15.68
C ILE A 128 -6.74 -5.02 16.30
N HIS A 129 -7.68 -4.33 15.66
CA HIS A 129 -9.02 -4.11 16.22
C HIS A 129 -10.10 -5.03 15.63
N GLY A 130 -9.75 -5.84 14.63
CA GLY A 130 -10.70 -6.76 14.00
C GLY A 130 -11.82 -6.06 13.23
N TYR A 131 -11.64 -4.79 12.86
CA TYR A 131 -12.63 -4.06 12.08
C TYR A 131 -12.82 -4.67 10.69
N THR A 132 -14.04 -4.62 10.21
CA THR A 132 -14.30 -4.78 8.78
C THR A 132 -13.94 -3.50 8.02
N GLN A 133 -13.67 -3.61 6.73
CA GLN A 133 -13.42 -2.42 5.90
C GLN A 133 -14.58 -1.42 5.92
N GLU A 134 -15.80 -1.89 6.13
CA GLU A 134 -16.99 -1.04 6.22
C GLU A 134 -17.04 -0.26 7.53
N GLU A 135 -16.74 -0.90 8.66
CA GLU A 135 -16.68 -0.24 9.97
C GLU A 135 -15.57 0.81 10.02
N LEU A 136 -14.38 0.48 9.46
CA LEU A 136 -13.28 1.43 9.37
C LEU A 136 -13.65 2.62 8.49
N ALA A 137 -14.30 2.38 7.34
CA ALA A 137 -14.75 3.44 6.44
C ALA A 137 -15.73 4.40 7.15
N LYS A 138 -16.71 3.87 7.87
CA LYS A 138 -17.65 4.67 8.69
C LYS A 138 -16.95 5.50 9.75
N LYS A 139 -15.98 4.91 10.48
CA LYS A 139 -15.20 5.63 11.51
C LYS A 139 -14.35 6.78 10.94
N LEU A 140 -13.80 6.60 9.76
CA LEU A 140 -12.95 7.60 9.09
C LEU A 140 -13.74 8.59 8.21
N GLY A 141 -15.06 8.42 8.06
CA GLY A 141 -15.85 9.24 7.13
C GLY A 141 -15.43 9.07 5.67
N ARG A 142 -14.97 7.88 5.30
CA ARG A 142 -14.52 7.52 3.95
C ARG A 142 -15.45 6.47 3.35
N ASP A 143 -15.38 6.32 2.02
CA ASP A 143 -16.06 5.22 1.35
C ASP A 143 -15.31 3.90 1.55
N ARG A 144 -16.02 2.79 1.68
CA ARG A 144 -15.44 1.43 1.74
C ARG A 144 -14.52 1.15 0.56
N SER A 145 -14.89 1.60 -0.64
CA SER A 145 -14.08 1.46 -1.85
C SER A 145 -12.74 2.17 -1.76
N THR A 146 -12.69 3.32 -1.08
CA THR A 146 -11.44 4.05 -0.82
C THR A 146 -10.52 3.24 0.08
N ILE A 147 -11.03 2.70 1.20
CA ILE A 147 -10.25 1.84 2.10
C ILE A 147 -9.73 0.60 1.36
N ALA A 148 -10.59 -0.09 0.60
CA ALA A 148 -10.19 -1.26 -0.17
C ALA A 148 -9.09 -0.95 -1.20
N ASN A 149 -9.19 0.18 -1.91
CA ASN A 149 -8.19 0.61 -2.87
C ASN A 149 -6.85 0.94 -2.21
N MET A 150 -6.86 1.59 -1.05
CA MET A 150 -5.65 1.89 -0.29
C MET A 150 -4.94 0.61 0.17
N LEU A 151 -5.68 -0.34 0.75
CA LEU A 151 -5.14 -1.64 1.19
C LEU A 151 -4.51 -2.43 0.03
N ARG A 152 -5.09 -2.36 -1.17
CA ARG A 152 -4.52 -3.01 -2.36
C ARG A 152 -3.15 -2.46 -2.73
N LEU A 153 -2.86 -1.17 -2.46
CA LEU A 153 -1.54 -0.58 -2.74
C LEU A 153 -0.40 -1.25 -1.96
N LEU A 154 -0.70 -1.86 -0.82
CA LEU A 154 0.29 -2.63 -0.05
C LEU A 154 0.77 -3.90 -0.77
N GLN A 155 0.02 -4.38 -1.77
CA GLN A 155 0.39 -5.55 -2.58
C GLN A 155 1.36 -5.22 -3.72
N LEU A 156 1.66 -3.93 -3.95
CA LEU A 156 2.59 -3.50 -4.99
C LEU A 156 4.02 -3.97 -4.69
N PRO A 157 4.80 -4.30 -5.73
CA PRO A 157 6.25 -4.46 -5.62
C PRO A 157 6.92 -3.24 -5.01
N SER A 158 8.04 -3.45 -4.31
CA SER A 158 8.78 -2.39 -3.61
C SER A 158 9.18 -1.22 -4.51
N ALA A 159 9.56 -1.50 -5.75
CA ALA A 159 9.91 -0.48 -6.74
C ALA A 159 8.74 0.47 -7.08
N LEU A 160 7.51 -0.07 -7.17
CA LEU A 160 6.29 0.72 -7.41
C LEU A 160 5.86 1.51 -6.18
N LYS A 161 6.03 0.95 -4.98
CA LYS A 161 5.78 1.68 -3.72
C LYS A 161 6.68 2.90 -3.60
N ASN A 162 7.98 2.73 -3.87
CA ASN A 162 8.95 3.83 -3.85
C ASN A 162 8.62 4.92 -4.89
N ASP A 163 8.17 4.53 -6.09
CA ASP A 163 7.76 5.51 -7.12
C ASP A 163 6.48 6.27 -6.72
N LEU A 164 5.58 5.61 -6.01
CA LEU A 164 4.37 6.23 -5.47
C LEU A 164 4.70 7.22 -4.34
N GLU A 165 5.61 6.87 -3.42
CA GLU A 165 6.08 7.74 -2.34
C GLU A 165 6.86 8.94 -2.86
N THR A 166 7.68 8.76 -3.91
CA THR A 166 8.45 9.82 -4.55
C THR A 166 7.65 10.65 -5.55
N GLY A 167 6.36 10.32 -5.76
CA GLY A 167 5.48 11.05 -6.68
C GLY A 167 5.75 10.81 -8.16
N ARG A 168 6.61 9.84 -8.54
CA ARG A 168 6.87 9.48 -9.94
C ARG A 168 5.66 8.86 -10.62
N ILE A 169 4.83 8.17 -9.85
CA ILE A 169 3.53 7.65 -10.28
C ILE A 169 2.47 8.08 -9.28
N THR A 170 1.23 8.15 -9.73
CA THR A 170 0.08 8.48 -8.87
C THR A 170 -0.63 7.21 -8.39
N SER A 171 -1.50 7.33 -7.38
CA SER A 171 -2.36 6.23 -6.91
C SER A 171 -3.27 5.66 -8.01
N GLY A 172 -3.62 6.48 -9.01
CA GLY A 172 -4.36 6.03 -10.20
C GLY A 172 -3.55 5.06 -11.06
N HIS A 173 -2.29 5.40 -11.37
CA HIS A 173 -1.37 4.50 -12.07
C HIS A 173 -1.19 3.19 -11.30
N ALA A 174 -0.92 3.28 -10.00
CA ALA A 174 -0.71 2.13 -9.13
C ALA A 174 -1.91 1.17 -9.11
N ARG A 175 -3.14 1.70 -9.03
CA ARG A 175 -4.38 0.90 -9.09
C ARG A 175 -4.55 0.19 -10.42
N SER A 176 -4.23 0.86 -11.52
CA SER A 176 -4.31 0.26 -12.86
C SER A 176 -3.31 -0.89 -13.00
N ILE A 177 -2.06 -0.69 -12.56
CA ILE A 177 -1.00 -1.70 -12.59
C ILE A 177 -1.35 -2.94 -11.75
N LEU A 178 -2.01 -2.76 -10.60
CA LEU A 178 -2.43 -3.86 -9.72
C LEU A 178 -3.44 -4.84 -10.35
N SER A 179 -4.08 -4.48 -11.47
CA SER A 179 -4.92 -5.41 -12.21
C SER A 179 -4.13 -6.41 -13.06
N LEU A 180 -2.83 -6.19 -13.26
CA LEU A 180 -1.96 -7.14 -13.95
C LEU A 180 -1.63 -8.35 -13.07
N PRO A 181 -1.64 -9.57 -13.62
CA PRO A 181 -1.62 -10.81 -12.84
C PRO A 181 -0.30 -11.15 -12.17
N ASN A 182 0.81 -10.58 -12.59
CA ASN A 182 2.12 -10.90 -12.03
C ASN A 182 3.04 -9.68 -11.93
N GLU A 183 4.05 -9.78 -11.05
CA GLU A 183 5.01 -8.73 -10.77
C GLU A 183 5.82 -8.31 -12.01
N GLY A 184 6.18 -9.25 -12.88
CA GLY A 184 6.95 -8.97 -14.09
C GLY A 184 6.21 -7.99 -15.02
N LEU A 185 4.91 -8.22 -15.26
CA LEU A 185 4.08 -7.33 -16.05
C LEU A 185 3.84 -5.97 -15.37
N GLN A 186 3.76 -5.97 -14.05
CA GLN A 186 3.62 -4.73 -13.28
C GLN A 186 4.89 -3.86 -13.42
N LEU A 187 6.07 -4.46 -13.35
CA LEU A 187 7.36 -3.77 -13.52
C LEU A 187 7.59 -3.32 -14.98
N GLU A 188 7.18 -4.11 -15.96
CA GLU A 188 7.20 -3.74 -17.39
C GLU A 188 6.31 -2.49 -17.62
N MET A 189 5.09 -2.50 -17.09
CA MET A 189 4.16 -1.38 -17.19
C MET A 189 4.71 -0.12 -16.51
N ARG A 190 5.31 -0.27 -15.32
CA ARG A 190 6.02 0.81 -14.62
C ARG A 190 7.07 1.47 -15.52
N GLN A 191 7.93 0.67 -16.16
CA GLN A 191 8.98 1.20 -17.04
C GLN A 191 8.38 1.99 -18.22
N SER A 192 7.29 1.48 -18.80
CA SER A 192 6.59 2.14 -19.90
C SER A 192 5.97 3.46 -19.47
N ILE A 193 5.35 3.54 -18.31
CA ILE A 193 4.78 4.77 -17.73
C ILE A 193 5.89 5.81 -17.53
N LEU A 194 7.02 5.42 -16.92
CA LEU A 194 8.12 6.34 -16.65
C LEU A 194 8.82 6.83 -17.91
N ARG A 195 8.96 5.96 -18.93
CA ARG A 195 9.59 6.31 -20.21
C ARG A 195 8.75 7.26 -21.04
N ASN A 196 7.45 6.99 -21.11
CA ASN A 196 6.53 7.69 -22.01
C ASN A 196 5.70 8.77 -21.30
N SER A 197 5.87 8.93 -19.99
CA SER A 197 5.10 9.87 -19.16
C SER A 197 3.60 9.73 -19.34
N TRP A 198 3.11 8.48 -19.38
CA TRP A 198 1.68 8.21 -19.58
C TRP A 198 0.82 8.79 -18.48
N SER A 199 -0.34 9.29 -18.88
CA SER A 199 -1.41 9.66 -17.95
C SER A 199 -2.08 8.40 -17.37
N VAL A 200 -2.87 8.58 -16.31
CA VAL A 200 -3.66 7.49 -15.71
C VAL A 200 -4.58 6.83 -16.75
N ARG A 201 -5.23 7.64 -17.61
CA ARG A 201 -6.14 7.12 -18.67
C ARG A 201 -5.40 6.29 -19.71
N GLU A 202 -4.23 6.73 -20.14
CA GLU A 202 -3.38 5.98 -21.08
C GLU A 202 -2.91 4.67 -20.42
N THR A 203 -2.48 4.71 -19.17
CA THR A 203 -2.10 3.53 -18.39
C THR A 203 -3.27 2.53 -18.30
N GLU A 204 -4.48 2.98 -17.97
CA GLU A 204 -5.68 2.13 -17.92
C GLU A 204 -5.97 1.49 -19.28
N SER A 205 -5.81 2.24 -20.37
CA SER A 205 -6.00 1.73 -21.74
C SER A 205 -4.97 0.63 -22.07
N GLN A 206 -3.68 0.88 -21.77
CA GLN A 206 -2.60 -0.07 -22.02
C GLN A 206 -2.74 -1.35 -21.17
N VAL A 207 -3.10 -1.20 -19.89
CA VAL A 207 -3.37 -2.33 -19.00
C VAL A 207 -4.55 -3.15 -19.54
N ARG A 208 -5.63 -2.51 -19.98
CA ARG A 208 -6.79 -3.20 -20.58
C ARG A 208 -6.38 -3.98 -21.82
N MET A 209 -5.65 -3.35 -22.75
CA MET A 209 -5.15 -4.04 -23.95
C MET A 209 -4.27 -5.24 -23.61
N LYS A 210 -3.40 -5.11 -22.57
CA LYS A 210 -2.54 -6.21 -22.12
C LYS A 210 -3.36 -7.36 -21.52
N LEU A 211 -4.38 -7.05 -20.72
CA LEU A 211 -5.30 -8.05 -20.15
C LEU A 211 -6.15 -8.75 -21.22
N ASP A 212 -6.67 -7.99 -22.19
CA ASP A 212 -7.40 -8.55 -23.32
C ASP A 212 -6.53 -9.46 -24.18
N TYR A 213 -5.27 -9.10 -24.37
CA TYR A 213 -4.30 -9.95 -25.04
C TYR A 213 -4.10 -11.26 -24.25
N LEU A 214 -3.82 -11.19 -22.95
CA LEU A 214 -3.65 -12.36 -22.10
C LEU A 214 -4.88 -13.25 -22.03
N SER A 215 -6.09 -12.67 -21.97
CA SER A 215 -7.35 -13.42 -21.93
C SER A 215 -7.60 -14.19 -23.23
N LYS A 216 -7.30 -13.61 -24.40
CA LYS A 216 -7.41 -14.28 -25.70
C LYS A 216 -6.46 -15.48 -25.83
N PHE A 217 -5.29 -15.42 -25.20
CA PHE A 217 -4.37 -16.56 -25.13
C PHE A 217 -4.87 -17.64 -24.19
N SER A 218 -5.41 -17.28 -23.01
CA SER A 218 -5.96 -18.24 -22.05
C SER A 218 -7.22 -18.95 -22.58
N GLN A 219 -8.03 -18.30 -23.41
CA GLN A 219 -9.22 -18.93 -24.02
C GLN A 219 -8.90 -19.87 -25.18
N LYS A 220 -7.77 -19.68 -25.87
CA LYS A 220 -7.32 -20.65 -26.89
C LYS A 220 -6.84 -21.96 -26.31
N ASP A 221 -6.42 -21.98 -25.05
CA ASP A 221 -6.01 -23.20 -24.32
C ASP A 221 -7.21 -23.91 -23.63
N GLY A 222 -8.42 -23.32 -23.64
CA GLY A 222 -9.60 -23.83 -22.90
C GLY A 222 -10.48 -24.86 -23.64
N ILE A 223 -10.14 -25.32 -24.83
CA ILE A 223 -10.87 -26.39 -25.55
C ILE A 223 -9.95 -27.59 -25.81
N LYS A 224 -9.91 -28.47 -24.90
CA LYS A 224 -9.82 -29.95 -24.89
C LYS A 224 -8.81 -30.53 -23.90
N ASN A 225 -9.41 -31.24 -22.94
CA ASN A 225 -8.93 -32.44 -22.29
C ASN A 225 -7.82 -32.38 -21.24
N SER A 226 -8.30 -32.67 -20.02
CA SER A 226 -7.71 -33.59 -19.01
C SER A 226 -6.44 -34.34 -19.44
N ASP A 227 -5.52 -34.37 -18.49
CA ASP A 227 -4.42 -35.28 -18.27
C ASP A 227 -3.02 -34.98 -18.88
N LYS A 228 -2.11 -34.80 -17.92
CA LYS A 228 -0.67 -35.10 -17.93
C LYS A 228 0.29 -34.08 -18.54
N ASN A 229 1.08 -33.51 -17.64
CA ASN A 229 2.51 -33.20 -17.67
C ASN A 229 2.92 -31.74 -17.47
N ALA A 230 3.54 -31.53 -16.31
CA ALA A 230 4.17 -30.30 -15.85
C ALA A 230 5.47 -29.88 -16.61
N SER A 231 5.77 -30.48 -17.75
CA SER A 231 6.98 -30.21 -18.54
C SER A 231 6.75 -29.40 -19.83
N SER A 232 5.50 -29.01 -20.15
CA SER A 232 5.17 -28.38 -21.43
C SER A 232 5.09 -26.84 -21.40
N SER A 233 5.07 -26.21 -20.21
CA SER A 233 4.98 -24.75 -20.10
C SER A 233 6.30 -24.04 -20.44
N ASP A 234 7.44 -24.57 -20.02
CA ASP A 234 8.73 -23.96 -20.27
C ASP A 234 9.12 -24.04 -21.75
N GLN A 235 8.76 -25.14 -22.43
CA GLN A 235 8.99 -25.31 -23.87
C GLN A 235 8.14 -24.34 -24.73
N LYS A 236 6.91 -24.04 -24.33
CA LYS A 236 6.06 -23.07 -25.04
C LYS A 236 6.60 -21.64 -24.93
N ILE A 237 7.07 -21.25 -23.74
CA ILE A 237 7.65 -19.92 -23.52
C ILE A 237 8.93 -19.75 -24.34
N GLN A 238 9.77 -20.78 -24.42
CA GLN A 238 10.97 -20.77 -25.26
C GLN A 238 10.63 -20.67 -26.75
N LEU A 239 9.61 -21.39 -27.22
CA LEU A 239 9.16 -21.32 -28.61
C LEU A 239 8.63 -19.93 -28.99
N GLN A 240 7.84 -19.29 -28.13
CA GLN A 240 7.35 -17.94 -28.35
C GLN A 240 8.50 -16.91 -28.41
N HIS A 241 9.49 -17.03 -27.55
CA HIS A 241 10.65 -16.16 -27.60
C HIS A 241 11.45 -16.32 -28.89
N LEU A 242 11.56 -17.55 -29.39
CA LEU A 242 12.18 -17.82 -30.69
C LEU A 242 11.36 -17.28 -31.88
N GLU A 243 10.03 -17.37 -31.83
CA GLU A 243 9.13 -16.75 -32.81
C GLU A 243 9.34 -15.25 -32.89
N GLU A 244 9.32 -14.55 -31.73
CA GLU A 244 9.56 -13.11 -31.69
C GLU A 244 10.94 -12.71 -32.20
N GLN A 245 11.98 -13.47 -31.90
CA GLN A 245 13.31 -13.21 -32.40
C GLN A 245 13.36 -13.36 -33.92
N LEU A 246 12.80 -14.43 -34.48
CA LEU A 246 12.74 -14.66 -35.91
C LEU A 246 11.90 -13.61 -36.63
N GLN A 247 10.77 -13.20 -36.06
CA GLN A 247 9.94 -12.11 -36.62
C GLN A 247 10.72 -10.80 -36.68
N ARG A 248 11.50 -10.47 -35.64
CA ARG A 248 12.36 -9.27 -35.64
C ARG A 248 13.51 -9.34 -36.68
N CYS A 249 14.14 -10.49 -36.83
CA CYS A 249 15.22 -10.68 -37.77
C CYS A 249 14.74 -10.70 -39.23
N LEU A 250 13.63 -11.37 -39.51
CA LEU A 250 13.11 -11.57 -40.84
C LEU A 250 12.16 -10.43 -41.31
N GLY A 251 11.65 -9.64 -40.38
CA GLY A 251 10.74 -8.52 -40.67
C GLY A 251 9.36 -8.95 -41.19
N THR A 252 9.00 -10.21 -41.02
CA THR A 252 7.72 -10.78 -41.45
C THR A 252 7.14 -11.72 -40.42
N ASN A 253 5.87 -12.14 -40.60
CA ASN A 253 5.19 -13.04 -39.66
C ASN A 253 5.80 -14.45 -39.73
N VAL A 254 6.18 -14.99 -38.56
CA VAL A 254 6.75 -16.33 -38.38
C VAL A 254 5.94 -17.09 -37.35
N GLU A 255 5.55 -18.31 -37.68
CA GLU A 255 4.83 -19.26 -36.79
C GLU A 255 5.64 -20.54 -36.63
N ILE A 256 5.96 -20.96 -35.41
CA ILE A 256 6.67 -22.19 -35.11
C ILE A 256 5.70 -23.21 -34.51
N LYS A 257 5.49 -24.33 -35.17
CA LYS A 257 4.69 -25.45 -34.67
C LYS A 257 5.62 -26.60 -34.29
N PHE A 258 5.55 -27.02 -33.02
CA PHE A 258 6.33 -28.15 -32.52
C PHE A 258 5.41 -29.21 -31.91
N LYS A 259 5.50 -30.45 -32.41
CA LYS A 259 4.69 -31.57 -31.94
C LYS A 259 5.45 -32.89 -32.05
N ASN A 260 5.56 -33.62 -30.95
CA ASN A 260 6.17 -34.98 -30.94
C ASN A 260 7.59 -35.07 -31.50
N GLY A 261 8.47 -34.10 -31.17
CA GLY A 261 9.85 -34.11 -31.63
C GLY A 261 10.04 -33.64 -33.07
N LYS A 262 8.99 -33.20 -33.76
CA LYS A 262 9.05 -32.62 -35.11
C LYS A 262 8.54 -31.20 -35.08
N GLY A 263 9.25 -30.29 -35.74
CA GLY A 263 8.88 -28.88 -35.84
C GLY A 263 8.66 -28.44 -37.26
N GLN A 264 7.82 -27.43 -37.48
CA GLN A 264 7.59 -26.73 -38.72
C GLN A 264 7.68 -25.23 -38.44
N ILE A 265 8.44 -24.52 -39.25
CA ILE A 265 8.52 -23.07 -39.25
C ILE A 265 7.78 -22.59 -40.50
N LYS A 266 6.77 -21.73 -40.31
CA LYS A 266 6.04 -21.09 -41.41
C LYS A 266 6.42 -19.62 -41.41
N ILE A 267 6.92 -19.15 -42.54
CA ILE A 267 7.28 -17.76 -42.77
C ILE A 267 6.33 -17.23 -43.85
N ASP A 268 5.59 -16.18 -43.56
CA ASP A 268 4.71 -15.55 -44.52
C ASP A 268 5.48 -14.50 -45.32
N TYR A 269 5.24 -14.42 -46.62
CA TYR A 269 5.79 -13.38 -47.52
C TYR A 269 4.67 -12.85 -48.40
N TYR A 270 4.76 -11.59 -48.77
CA TYR A 270 3.69 -10.89 -49.48
C TYR A 270 4.09 -10.38 -50.91
N SER A 271 5.38 -10.55 -51.28
CA SER A 271 5.87 -10.23 -52.62
C SER A 271 7.04 -11.15 -52.99
N LEU A 272 7.34 -11.24 -54.29
CA LEU A 272 8.52 -11.99 -54.81
C LEU A 272 9.82 -11.38 -54.33
N ASP A 273 9.92 -10.05 -54.28
CA ASP A 273 11.10 -9.35 -53.79
C ASP A 273 11.36 -9.66 -52.30
N GLU A 274 10.30 -9.76 -51.51
CA GLU A 274 10.40 -10.15 -50.09
C GLU A 274 10.83 -11.62 -49.97
N PHE A 275 10.34 -12.50 -50.81
CA PHE A 275 10.78 -13.90 -50.87
C PHE A 275 12.27 -14.01 -51.20
N GLU A 276 12.76 -13.28 -52.21
CA GLU A 276 14.19 -13.27 -52.57
C GLU A 276 15.06 -12.77 -51.42
N ARG A 277 14.65 -11.71 -50.74
CA ARG A 277 15.33 -11.20 -49.56
C ARG A 277 15.39 -12.24 -48.44
N LEU A 278 14.29 -12.91 -48.13
CA LEU A 278 14.21 -13.97 -47.10
C LEU A 278 15.08 -15.18 -47.51
N TYR A 279 15.07 -15.56 -48.78
CA TYR A 279 15.88 -16.64 -49.31
C TYR A 279 17.39 -16.37 -49.15
N GLU A 280 17.85 -15.17 -49.48
CA GLU A 280 19.27 -14.77 -49.33
C GLU A 280 19.66 -14.72 -47.83
N LEU A 281 18.81 -14.25 -46.94
CA LEU A 281 19.06 -14.27 -45.49
C LEU A 281 19.19 -15.70 -44.96
N LEU A 282 18.35 -16.62 -45.39
CA LEU A 282 18.41 -18.03 -44.98
C LEU A 282 19.57 -18.80 -45.56
N LYS A 283 20.10 -18.37 -46.71
CA LYS A 283 21.23 -18.97 -47.39
C LYS A 283 22.57 -18.49 -46.83
N SER A 284 22.62 -17.26 -46.28
CA SER A 284 23.85 -16.64 -45.77
C SER A 284 24.16 -16.98 -44.31
N SER A 285 23.30 -17.77 -43.63
CA SER A 285 23.53 -18.35 -42.32
C SER A 285 24.01 -19.78 -42.42
#